data_41df8abbdada05ce8dfa9746c2e3608e
#
_entry.id   41df8abbdada05ce8dfa9746c2e3608e
#
_cell.length_a   1.000
_cell.length_b   1.000
_cell.length_c   1.000
_cell.angle_alpha   90.00
_cell.angle_beta   90.00
_cell.angle_gamma   90.00
#
_symmetry.space_group_name_H-M   'P 1'
#
loop_
_entity.id
_entity.type
_entity.pdbx_description
1 polymer ?
#
loop_
_entity_poly.entity_id
_entity_poly.type
_entity_poly.pdbx_seq_one_letter_code
_entity_poly.pdbx_strand_id
1 'polypeptide(L)'
;MKSINRLFLCITFLLLVTSSCASKTQPAPTEEWTQLASMPTARSENAAAVIDEIIYVSGGFGGEKIFESYNTATDTWQTLADLPEPRHHLMSASYDGKVYIFGGASSLVDWTPRAEAWAYDSNADSWMEIAVMPEARLAGAAVTLDDYMYVLGGTGGSTALLRYDPARDEWMELAALSQLREHTAAAALNGKLYALGGRWADVGELTPVEVYDLESDRWTPAPSMQTARGGFAAVTVDGKIYVLGGEVLTGANQALKSIEIFDPQRGTWEFGPDLPLGLHGLPAVNVDGVIYVLGGADRAGAISNQGLVFSLRP
;
A
#
# COMPACT_ATOMS: atom_id res chain seq x y z
N MET A 1 70.53 52.50 -38.76
CA MET A 1 70.52 51.09 -38.32
C MET A 1 69.21 50.91 -37.56
N LYS A 2 68.25 50.21 -38.16
CA LYS A 2 66.89 50.06 -37.66
C LYS A 2 66.75 48.72 -36.97
N SER A 3 66.39 48.73 -35.66
CA SER A 3 66.13 47.58 -34.87
C SER A 3 64.63 47.15 -35.12
N ILE A 4 64.46 45.90 -35.47
CA ILE A 4 63.11 45.29 -35.68
C ILE A 4 62.76 44.54 -34.41
N ASN A 5 61.79 45.06 -33.68
CA ASN A 5 61.13 44.35 -32.57
C ASN A 5 60.10 43.32 -33.12
N ARG A 6 60.29 42.04 -32.83
CA ARG A 6 59.32 40.96 -33.07
C ARG A 6 58.47 40.81 -31.83
N LEU A 7 57.18 41.10 -32.01
CA LEU A 7 56.13 40.88 -31.03
C LEU A 7 55.66 39.41 -31.12
N PHE A 8 55.90 38.63 -30.06
CA PHE A 8 55.29 37.27 -29.94
C PHE A 8 53.91 37.38 -29.41
N LEU A 9 52.93 36.98 -30.22
CA LEU A 9 51.48 36.87 -29.82
C LEU A 9 51.26 35.46 -29.23
N CYS A 10 51.10 35.37 -27.91
CA CYS A 10 50.65 34.13 -27.25
C CYS A 10 49.15 34.02 -27.38
N ILE A 11 48.69 33.09 -28.22
CA ILE A 11 47.26 32.73 -28.30
C ILE A 11 47.02 31.63 -27.26
N THR A 12 46.31 32.00 -26.19
CA THR A 12 45.84 31.06 -25.17
C THR A 12 44.51 30.46 -25.66
N PHE A 13 44.52 29.18 -26.01
CA PHE A 13 43.30 28.44 -26.32
C PHE A 13 42.57 28.09 -25.00
N LEU A 14 41.43 28.70 -24.75
CA LEU A 14 40.56 28.40 -23.66
C LEU A 14 39.65 27.24 -24.10
N LEU A 15 39.94 26.02 -23.63
CA LEU A 15 39.05 24.85 -23.81
C LEU A 15 37.83 25.01 -22.90
N LEU A 16 36.70 25.38 -23.47
CA LEU A 16 35.41 25.30 -22.83
C LEU A 16 34.97 23.81 -22.78
N VAL A 17 35.13 23.19 -21.61
CA VAL A 17 34.52 21.90 -21.31
C VAL A 17 33.05 22.14 -21.04
N THR A 18 32.19 21.92 -22.03
CA THR A 18 30.71 21.88 -21.83
C THR A 18 30.40 20.55 -21.18
N SER A 19 30.17 20.55 -19.86
CA SER A 19 29.59 19.42 -19.14
C SER A 19 28.13 19.28 -19.58
N SER A 20 27.87 18.33 -20.47
CA SER A 20 26.51 17.94 -20.85
C SER A 20 25.92 17.15 -19.69
N CYS A 21 25.10 17.80 -18.85
CA CYS A 21 24.16 17.09 -17.98
C CYS A 21 23.14 16.39 -18.89
N ALA A 22 23.35 15.11 -19.16
CA ALA A 22 22.31 14.29 -19.72
C ALA A 22 21.19 14.19 -18.65
N SER A 23 20.12 14.95 -18.83
CA SER A 23 18.88 14.72 -18.10
C SER A 23 18.44 13.30 -18.46
N LYS A 24 18.36 12.42 -17.45
CA LYS A 24 17.66 11.14 -17.60
C LYS A 24 16.21 11.50 -17.98
N THR A 25 15.86 11.36 -19.24
CA THR A 25 14.49 11.42 -19.68
C THR A 25 13.77 10.25 -19.04
N GLN A 26 12.92 10.55 -18.05
CA GLN A 26 12.01 9.58 -17.49
C GLN A 26 11.15 9.02 -18.64
N PRO A 27 11.03 7.70 -18.78
CA PRO A 27 10.19 7.13 -19.83
C PRO A 27 8.77 7.67 -19.70
N ALA A 28 8.12 7.90 -20.86
CA ALA A 28 6.71 8.31 -20.87
C ALA A 28 5.85 7.26 -20.17
N PRO A 29 4.77 7.68 -19.46
CA PRO A 29 3.86 6.76 -18.79
C PRO A 29 3.37 5.71 -19.80
N THR A 30 3.45 4.44 -19.44
CA THR A 30 2.85 3.35 -20.20
C THR A 30 1.58 2.97 -19.43
N GLU A 31 0.40 3.16 -20.04
CA GLU A 31 -0.89 2.74 -19.46
C GLU A 31 -1.05 1.21 -19.43
N GLU A 32 0.04 0.48 -19.63
CA GLU A 32 0.04 -0.98 -19.72
C GLU A 32 0.69 -1.60 -18.49
N TRP A 33 0.03 -2.63 -17.95
CA TRP A 33 0.55 -3.45 -16.87
C TRP A 33 1.73 -4.29 -17.32
N THR A 34 2.78 -4.30 -16.54
CA THR A 34 3.94 -5.18 -16.73
C THR A 34 3.91 -6.28 -15.68
N GLN A 35 4.01 -7.54 -16.12
CA GLN A 35 4.21 -8.66 -15.20
C GLN A 35 5.69 -8.76 -14.83
N LEU A 36 5.95 -8.91 -13.53
CA LEU A 36 7.28 -8.95 -12.92
C LEU A 36 7.59 -10.36 -12.38
N ALA A 37 8.78 -10.53 -11.77
CA ALA A 37 9.16 -11.78 -11.13
C ALA A 37 8.11 -12.19 -10.09
N SER A 38 7.60 -13.40 -10.23
CA SER A 38 6.57 -13.94 -9.33
C SER A 38 7.08 -14.06 -7.89
N MET A 39 6.20 -13.83 -6.92
CA MET A 39 6.48 -14.13 -5.52
C MET A 39 6.87 -15.62 -5.38
N PRO A 40 7.89 -15.93 -4.58
CA PRO A 40 8.24 -17.32 -4.28
C PRO A 40 7.09 -18.08 -3.61
N THR A 41 6.34 -17.42 -2.74
CA THR A 41 5.16 -17.97 -2.06
C THR A 41 3.89 -17.32 -2.55
N ALA A 42 3.06 -18.10 -3.26
CA ALA A 42 1.76 -17.64 -3.75
C ALA A 42 0.77 -17.42 -2.60
N ARG A 43 0.15 -16.24 -2.50
CA ARG A 43 -0.73 -15.87 -1.36
C ARG A 43 -1.76 -14.80 -1.71
N SER A 44 -2.83 -14.84 -0.94
CA SER A 44 -3.86 -13.79 -0.89
C SER A 44 -4.13 -13.39 0.56
N GLU A 45 -4.86 -12.32 0.77
CA GLU A 45 -5.12 -11.74 2.09
C GLU A 45 -3.84 -11.47 2.89
N ASN A 46 -2.79 -11.14 2.13
CA ASN A 46 -1.50 -10.69 2.59
C ASN A 46 -1.46 -9.16 2.67
N ALA A 47 -0.48 -8.62 3.37
CA ALA A 47 -0.27 -7.18 3.45
C ALA A 47 1.11 -6.81 2.88
N ALA A 48 1.26 -5.56 2.43
CA ALA A 48 2.54 -5.05 1.98
C ALA A 48 2.82 -3.65 2.53
N ALA A 49 4.11 -3.37 2.73
CA ALA A 49 4.63 -2.06 3.10
C ALA A 49 5.92 -1.78 2.33
N VAL A 50 6.31 -0.52 2.25
CA VAL A 50 7.49 -0.09 1.48
C VAL A 50 8.48 0.62 2.38
N ILE A 51 9.76 0.27 2.25
CA ILE A 51 10.87 1.04 2.80
C ILE A 51 11.81 1.31 1.62
N ASP A 52 12.00 2.57 1.29
CA ASP A 52 12.75 3.00 0.11
C ASP A 52 12.22 2.35 -1.19
N GLU A 53 13.04 1.57 -1.88
CA GLU A 53 12.70 0.86 -3.12
C GLU A 53 12.34 -0.63 -2.88
N ILE A 54 12.24 -1.04 -1.62
CA ILE A 54 11.97 -2.44 -1.25
C ILE A 54 10.52 -2.58 -0.77
N ILE A 55 9.80 -3.52 -1.38
CA ILE A 55 8.45 -3.89 -0.98
C ILE A 55 8.53 -5.11 -0.07
N TYR A 56 7.95 -5.03 1.11
CA TYR A 56 7.88 -6.11 2.09
C TYR A 56 6.48 -6.70 2.10
N VAL A 57 6.37 -8.03 1.95
CA VAL A 57 5.09 -8.75 1.87
C VAL A 57 4.96 -9.71 3.03
N SER A 58 3.91 -9.54 3.82
CA SER A 58 3.69 -10.20 5.10
C SER A 58 2.49 -11.15 5.06
N GLY A 59 2.66 -12.38 5.54
CA GLY A 59 1.58 -13.33 5.83
C GLY A 59 0.65 -13.62 4.66
N GLY A 60 -0.62 -13.87 4.99
CA GLY A 60 -1.67 -14.18 4.03
C GLY A 60 -1.93 -15.67 3.89
N PHE A 61 -3.03 -16.05 3.26
CA PHE A 61 -3.33 -17.44 2.95
C PHE A 61 -2.31 -18.04 2.00
N GLY A 62 -1.75 -19.18 2.36
CA GLY A 62 -0.70 -19.89 1.63
C GLY A 62 0.71 -19.52 2.09
N GLY A 63 0.83 -18.54 3.00
CA GLY A 63 2.13 -18.11 3.53
C GLY A 63 2.00 -17.41 4.87
N GLU A 64 1.23 -17.97 5.81
CA GLU A 64 0.79 -17.29 7.03
C GLU A 64 1.93 -16.78 7.92
N LYS A 65 3.12 -17.42 7.88
CA LYS A 65 4.34 -16.94 8.57
C LYS A 65 5.36 -16.34 7.62
N ILE A 66 5.15 -16.49 6.33
CA ILE A 66 6.15 -16.08 5.35
C ILE A 66 6.25 -14.55 5.28
N PHE A 67 7.50 -14.09 5.31
CA PHE A 67 7.85 -12.71 5.09
C PHE A 67 8.91 -12.63 4.00
N GLU A 68 8.62 -11.88 2.96
CA GLU A 68 9.47 -11.77 1.78
C GLU A 68 9.61 -10.30 1.39
N SER A 69 10.75 -9.96 0.83
CA SER A 69 10.97 -8.64 0.23
C SER A 69 11.19 -8.75 -1.27
N TYR A 70 10.74 -7.73 -1.98
CA TYR A 70 10.93 -7.56 -3.41
C TYR A 70 11.69 -6.27 -3.68
N ASN A 71 12.82 -6.39 -4.37
CA ASN A 71 13.62 -5.25 -4.81
C ASN A 71 13.14 -4.79 -6.19
N THR A 72 12.56 -3.61 -6.27
CA THR A 72 11.96 -3.08 -7.51
C THR A 72 13.00 -2.70 -8.56
N ALA A 73 14.24 -2.39 -8.17
CA ALA A 73 15.32 -2.03 -9.08
C ALA A 73 15.95 -3.23 -9.79
N THR A 74 15.93 -4.41 -9.13
CA THR A 74 16.58 -5.64 -9.66
C THR A 74 15.59 -6.71 -10.09
N ASP A 75 14.29 -6.53 -9.82
CA ASP A 75 13.22 -7.53 -10.06
C ASP A 75 13.53 -8.87 -9.38
N THR A 76 13.92 -8.83 -8.09
CA THR A 76 14.32 -10.02 -7.33
C THR A 76 13.66 -10.10 -5.97
N TRP A 77 13.41 -11.34 -5.52
CA TRP A 77 12.84 -11.66 -4.22
C TRP A 77 13.89 -12.16 -3.23
N GLN A 78 13.67 -11.89 -1.95
CA GLN A 78 14.42 -12.42 -0.83
C GLN A 78 13.47 -12.90 0.27
N THR A 79 13.74 -14.08 0.84
CA THR A 79 13.07 -14.55 2.06
C THR A 79 13.74 -13.92 3.27
N LEU A 80 12.95 -13.45 4.22
CA LEU A 80 13.35 -12.77 5.45
C LEU A 80 12.94 -13.61 6.66
N ALA A 81 13.24 -13.11 7.87
CA ALA A 81 12.81 -13.74 9.11
C ALA A 81 11.28 -13.87 9.16
N ASP A 82 10.79 -15.08 9.38
CA ASP A 82 9.35 -15.38 9.50
C ASP A 82 8.64 -14.45 10.49
N LEU A 83 7.34 -14.20 10.26
CA LEU A 83 6.49 -13.53 11.24
C LEU A 83 6.53 -14.30 12.59
N PRO A 84 6.48 -13.60 13.72
CA PRO A 84 6.46 -14.22 15.04
C PRO A 84 5.34 -15.27 15.19
N GLU A 85 4.17 -14.94 14.62
CA GLU A 85 3.02 -15.82 14.59
C GLU A 85 2.35 -15.85 13.19
N PRO A 86 1.64 -16.95 12.84
CA PRO A 86 0.90 -17.02 11.57
C PRO A 86 -0.18 -15.93 11.53
N ARG A 87 -0.30 -15.26 10.37
CA ARG A 87 -1.34 -14.22 10.15
C ARG A 87 -1.84 -14.22 8.71
N HIS A 88 -3.14 -14.07 8.55
CA HIS A 88 -3.81 -13.61 7.33
C HIS A 88 -4.74 -12.44 7.67
N HIS A 89 -5.16 -11.66 6.68
CA HIS A 89 -5.99 -10.47 6.86
C HIS A 89 -5.37 -9.48 7.87
N LEU A 90 -4.05 -9.49 7.98
CA LEU A 90 -3.30 -8.55 8.80
C LEU A 90 -3.22 -7.19 8.11
N MET A 91 -2.98 -6.16 8.88
CA MET A 91 -2.76 -4.81 8.38
C MET A 91 -1.27 -4.47 8.47
N SER A 92 -0.74 -3.72 7.51
CA SER A 92 0.68 -3.35 7.50
C SER A 92 0.87 -1.89 7.12
N ALA A 93 1.88 -1.27 7.71
CA ALA A 93 2.37 0.06 7.38
C ALA A 93 3.89 0.11 7.57
N SER A 94 4.54 1.15 7.06
CA SER A 94 5.98 1.38 7.27
C SER A 94 6.22 2.77 7.85
N TYR A 95 7.22 2.86 8.73
CA TYR A 95 7.66 4.12 9.30
C TYR A 95 9.10 3.99 9.78
N ASP A 96 9.92 5.01 9.52
CA ASP A 96 11.31 5.13 9.98
C ASP A 96 12.16 3.85 9.77
N GLY A 97 12.15 3.33 8.52
CA GLY A 97 12.93 2.14 8.14
C GLY A 97 12.45 0.81 8.72
N LYS A 98 11.24 0.77 9.27
CA LYS A 98 10.62 -0.44 9.84
C LYS A 98 9.30 -0.76 9.17
N VAL A 99 8.97 -2.05 9.11
CA VAL A 99 7.64 -2.55 8.76
C VAL A 99 6.88 -2.88 10.02
N TYR A 100 5.65 -2.42 10.11
CA TYR A 100 4.75 -2.70 11.22
C TYR A 100 3.61 -3.58 10.72
N ILE A 101 3.24 -4.58 11.52
CA ILE A 101 2.07 -5.44 11.27
C ILE A 101 1.14 -5.41 12.47
N PHE A 102 -0.16 -5.43 12.20
CA PHE A 102 -1.21 -5.28 13.19
C PHE A 102 -2.28 -6.33 13.00
N GLY A 103 -2.68 -7.01 14.06
CA GLY A 103 -3.83 -7.89 14.11
C GLY A 103 -3.83 -9.03 13.10
N GLY A 104 -4.98 -9.25 12.45
CA GLY A 104 -5.23 -10.39 11.57
C GLY A 104 -5.82 -11.58 12.31
N ALA A 105 -5.80 -12.75 11.68
CA ALA A 105 -6.21 -14.03 12.27
C ALA A 105 -5.16 -15.10 11.96
N SER A 106 -5.17 -16.22 12.73
CA SER A 106 -4.03 -17.13 12.79
C SER A 106 -4.05 -18.27 11.76
N SER A 107 -5.22 -18.67 11.27
CA SER A 107 -5.35 -19.80 10.34
C SER A 107 -6.68 -19.83 9.60
N LEU A 108 -6.78 -20.68 8.58
CA LEU A 108 -8.01 -20.92 7.82
C LEU A 108 -9.21 -21.33 8.66
N VAL A 109 -8.99 -21.89 9.85
CA VAL A 109 -10.05 -22.37 10.74
C VAL A 109 -10.24 -21.50 11.98
N ASP A 110 -9.28 -20.63 12.29
CA ASP A 110 -9.36 -19.68 13.40
C ASP A 110 -9.36 -18.25 12.86
N TRP A 111 -10.57 -17.70 12.76
CA TRP A 111 -10.84 -16.33 12.33
C TRP A 111 -11.02 -15.38 13.51
N THR A 112 -10.55 -15.77 14.70
CA THR A 112 -10.58 -14.88 15.86
C THR A 112 -9.67 -13.67 15.60
N PRO A 113 -10.19 -12.45 15.64
CA PRO A 113 -9.38 -11.25 15.49
C PRO A 113 -8.29 -11.17 16.56
N ARG A 114 -7.13 -10.69 16.18
CA ARG A 114 -5.96 -10.53 17.05
C ARG A 114 -5.68 -9.04 17.30
N ALA A 115 -5.05 -8.76 18.45
CA ALA A 115 -4.64 -7.41 18.85
C ALA A 115 -3.11 -7.24 18.85
N GLU A 116 -2.36 -8.35 18.79
CA GLU A 116 -0.91 -8.33 18.78
C GLU A 116 -0.37 -7.56 17.59
N ALA A 117 0.73 -6.86 17.81
CA ALA A 117 1.40 -6.02 16.84
C ALA A 117 2.92 -6.19 16.94
N TRP A 118 3.61 -6.10 15.82
CA TRP A 118 5.06 -6.25 15.74
C TRP A 118 5.66 -5.22 14.80
N ALA A 119 6.91 -4.86 15.08
CA ALA A 119 7.76 -4.07 14.21
C ALA A 119 8.95 -4.93 13.72
N TYR A 120 9.20 -4.90 12.43
CA TYR A 120 10.36 -5.52 11.80
C TYR A 120 11.43 -4.48 11.54
N ASP A 121 12.65 -4.75 11.99
CA ASP A 121 13.83 -3.95 11.68
C ASP A 121 14.54 -4.55 10.47
N SER A 122 14.54 -3.81 9.36
CA SER A 122 15.13 -4.27 8.10
C SER A 122 16.65 -4.41 8.13
N ASN A 123 17.33 -3.73 9.05
CA ASN A 123 18.78 -3.83 9.21
C ASN A 123 19.19 -5.05 10.04
N ALA A 124 18.33 -5.46 10.98
CA ALA A 124 18.59 -6.58 11.90
C ALA A 124 17.97 -7.89 11.44
N ASP A 125 17.10 -7.89 10.41
CA ASP A 125 16.28 -9.02 9.98
C ASP A 125 15.57 -9.69 11.17
N SER A 126 14.89 -8.90 11.97
CA SER A 126 14.26 -9.38 13.20
C SER A 126 13.01 -8.62 13.58
N TRP A 127 12.08 -9.33 14.23
CA TRP A 127 10.82 -8.79 14.76
C TRP A 127 10.94 -8.47 16.24
N MET A 128 10.24 -7.43 16.67
CA MET A 128 10.03 -7.07 18.08
C MET A 128 8.54 -6.84 18.32
N GLU A 129 8.05 -7.27 19.48
CA GLU A 129 6.72 -6.91 19.94
C GLU A 129 6.65 -5.42 20.24
N ILE A 130 5.50 -4.82 19.93
CA ILE A 130 5.14 -3.46 20.27
C ILE A 130 3.81 -3.47 21.05
N ALA A 131 3.38 -2.32 21.56
CA ALA A 131 2.14 -2.21 22.29
C ALA A 131 0.97 -2.82 21.51
N VAL A 132 0.20 -3.69 22.16
CA VAL A 132 -0.97 -4.34 21.57
C VAL A 132 -2.05 -3.31 21.26
N MET A 133 -2.80 -3.50 20.17
CA MET A 133 -3.94 -2.64 19.84
C MET A 133 -4.98 -2.66 20.96
N PRO A 134 -5.67 -1.53 21.22
CA PRO A 134 -6.78 -1.49 22.19
C PRO A 134 -7.92 -2.47 21.84
N GLU A 135 -8.09 -2.77 20.55
CA GLU A 135 -9.11 -3.67 20.03
C GLU A 135 -8.49 -4.64 19.04
N ALA A 136 -8.86 -5.93 19.16
CA ALA A 136 -8.47 -6.95 18.20
C ALA A 136 -9.19 -6.74 16.85
N ARG A 137 -8.44 -6.80 15.74
CA ARG A 137 -8.99 -6.55 14.40
C ARG A 137 -8.39 -7.47 13.35
N LEU A 138 -9.19 -7.85 12.35
CA LEU A 138 -8.76 -8.48 11.10
C LEU A 138 -9.46 -7.83 9.91
N ALA A 139 -8.87 -7.89 8.72
CA ALA A 139 -9.41 -7.32 7.48
C ALA A 139 -9.76 -5.83 7.57
N GLY A 140 -9.04 -5.09 8.40
CA GLY A 140 -9.02 -3.63 8.41
C GLY A 140 -7.99 -3.08 7.43
N ALA A 141 -7.63 -1.81 7.61
CA ALA A 141 -6.58 -1.16 6.86
C ALA A 141 -5.65 -0.39 7.79
N ALA A 142 -4.36 -0.36 7.44
CA ALA A 142 -3.37 0.48 8.11
C ALA A 142 -2.71 1.44 7.11
N VAL A 143 -2.39 2.64 7.56
CA VAL A 143 -1.71 3.65 6.74
C VAL A 143 -0.88 4.56 7.62
N THR A 144 0.27 4.99 7.13
CA THR A 144 1.12 6.01 7.77
C THR A 144 0.73 7.40 7.28
N LEU A 145 0.59 8.33 8.20
CA LEU A 145 0.46 9.76 7.91
C LEU A 145 1.25 10.54 8.94
N ASP A 146 2.14 11.39 8.47
CA ASP A 146 3.14 12.09 9.28
C ASP A 146 3.94 11.09 10.16
N ASP A 147 4.03 11.32 11.47
CA ASP A 147 4.80 10.49 12.39
C ASP A 147 4.00 9.34 13.03
N TYR A 148 2.79 9.06 12.53
CA TYR A 148 1.86 8.11 13.14
C TYR A 148 1.36 7.06 12.15
N MET A 149 1.00 5.90 12.69
CA MET A 149 0.26 4.89 11.94
C MET A 149 -1.18 4.82 12.41
N TYR A 150 -2.08 4.69 11.45
CA TYR A 150 -3.52 4.67 11.69
C TYR A 150 -4.11 3.34 11.25
N VAL A 151 -4.93 2.75 12.12
CA VAL A 151 -5.66 1.50 11.84
C VAL A 151 -7.15 1.79 11.91
N LEU A 152 -7.88 1.38 10.89
CA LEU A 152 -9.32 1.59 10.78
C LEU A 152 -10.06 0.36 10.23
N GLY A 153 -11.34 0.28 10.53
CA GLY A 153 -12.19 -0.82 10.07
C GLY A 153 -11.78 -2.18 10.64
N GLY A 154 -12.19 -3.23 9.95
CA GLY A 154 -11.94 -4.61 10.33
C GLY A 154 -13.03 -5.21 11.21
N THR A 155 -13.05 -6.54 11.26
CA THR A 155 -13.91 -7.32 12.16
C THR A 155 -13.25 -7.46 13.52
N GLY A 156 -14.07 -7.48 14.59
CA GLY A 156 -13.64 -7.66 15.98
C GLY A 156 -13.57 -6.37 16.78
N GLY A 157 -13.33 -5.22 16.12
CA GLY A 157 -13.29 -3.91 16.75
C GLY A 157 -14.58 -3.10 16.60
N SER A 158 -14.52 -1.87 17.07
CA SER A 158 -15.51 -0.83 16.87
C SER A 158 -15.25 -0.06 15.56
N THR A 159 -15.98 1.03 15.36
CA THR A 159 -15.71 2.00 14.28
C THR A 159 -14.59 3.00 14.61
N ALA A 160 -13.98 2.94 15.80
CA ALA A 160 -12.92 3.86 16.22
C ALA A 160 -11.72 3.84 15.26
N LEU A 161 -11.16 5.00 14.99
CA LEU A 161 -9.85 5.12 14.37
C LEU A 161 -8.79 4.93 15.46
N LEU A 162 -7.87 4.01 15.27
CA LEU A 162 -6.75 3.80 16.17
C LEU A 162 -5.50 4.48 15.62
N ARG A 163 -4.82 5.27 16.44
CA ARG A 163 -3.53 5.89 16.11
C ARG A 163 -2.43 5.30 16.97
N TYR A 164 -1.38 4.81 16.35
CA TYR A 164 -0.16 4.35 17.01
C TYR A 164 0.95 5.40 16.93
N ASP A 165 1.58 5.70 18.07
CA ASP A 165 2.76 6.55 18.20
C ASP A 165 4.01 5.66 18.36
N PRO A 166 4.83 5.48 17.31
CA PRO A 166 5.99 4.59 17.38
C PRO A 166 7.12 5.13 18.27
N ALA A 167 7.14 6.44 18.54
CA ALA A 167 8.16 7.04 19.42
C ALA A 167 7.85 6.78 20.89
N ARG A 168 6.58 6.56 21.25
CA ARG A 168 6.12 6.29 22.62
C ARG A 168 5.71 4.85 22.86
N ASP A 169 5.52 4.08 21.78
CA ASP A 169 4.92 2.74 21.83
C ASP A 169 3.52 2.77 22.49
N GLU A 170 2.66 3.70 22.05
CA GLU A 170 1.34 3.94 22.64
C GLU A 170 0.25 4.05 21.56
N TRP A 171 -0.95 3.58 21.93
CA TRP A 171 -2.15 3.72 21.12
C TRP A 171 -3.07 4.81 21.64
N MET A 172 -3.79 5.45 20.72
CA MET A 172 -4.87 6.41 21.02
C MET A 172 -6.08 6.09 20.15
N GLU A 173 -7.26 6.11 20.76
CA GLU A 173 -8.53 6.07 20.04
C GLU A 173 -8.93 7.48 19.61
N LEU A 174 -9.37 7.61 18.37
CA LEU A 174 -9.81 8.84 17.72
C LEU A 174 -11.24 8.68 17.20
N ALA A 175 -11.79 9.74 16.59
CA ALA A 175 -13.18 9.75 16.12
C ALA A 175 -13.53 8.54 15.26
N ALA A 176 -14.71 8.00 15.50
CA ALA A 176 -15.21 6.79 14.89
C ALA A 176 -15.75 7.04 13.46
N LEU A 177 -15.56 6.07 12.56
CA LEU A 177 -16.26 6.00 11.28
C LEU A 177 -17.77 5.97 11.47
N SER A 178 -18.52 6.42 10.48
CA SER A 178 -19.99 6.45 10.53
C SER A 178 -20.63 5.05 10.50
N GLN A 179 -19.90 4.04 10.00
CA GLN A 179 -20.38 2.66 9.88
C GLN A 179 -19.26 1.64 9.99
N LEU A 180 -19.59 0.45 10.44
CA LEU A 180 -18.71 -0.69 10.43
C LEU A 180 -18.38 -1.11 8.99
N ARG A 181 -17.12 -1.48 8.77
CA ARG A 181 -16.60 -1.99 7.49
C ARG A 181 -15.40 -2.89 7.71
N GLU A 182 -15.35 -3.99 6.99
CA GLU A 182 -14.22 -4.90 6.93
C GLU A 182 -13.80 -5.13 5.48
N HIS A 183 -12.67 -5.76 5.21
CA HIS A 183 -12.08 -5.86 3.85
C HIS A 183 -12.06 -4.49 3.15
N THR A 184 -11.80 -3.46 3.93
CA THR A 184 -11.74 -2.05 3.55
C THR A 184 -10.31 -1.65 3.21
N ALA A 185 -10.14 -0.53 2.54
CA ALA A 185 -8.83 0.06 2.34
C ALA A 185 -8.75 1.47 2.94
N ALA A 186 -7.54 1.92 3.20
CA ALA A 186 -7.22 3.27 3.64
C ALA A 186 -6.20 3.92 2.71
N ALA A 187 -6.26 5.23 2.60
CA ALA A 187 -5.25 6.02 1.90
C ALA A 187 -4.94 7.29 2.69
N ALA A 188 -3.66 7.69 2.69
CA ALA A 188 -3.24 8.99 3.20
C ALA A 188 -2.91 9.92 2.02
N LEU A 189 -3.52 11.09 1.99
CA LEU A 189 -3.32 12.05 0.90
C LEU A 189 -3.57 13.48 1.39
N ASN A 190 -2.62 14.38 1.10
CA ASN A 190 -2.72 15.80 1.44
C ASN A 190 -3.05 16.07 2.92
N GLY A 191 -2.40 15.34 3.85
CA GLY A 191 -2.60 15.47 5.29
C GLY A 191 -3.95 14.96 5.79
N LYS A 192 -4.65 14.13 5.03
CA LYS A 192 -5.94 13.53 5.38
C LYS A 192 -5.90 12.02 5.23
N LEU A 193 -6.75 11.32 6.02
CA LEU A 193 -6.98 9.89 5.83
C LEU A 193 -8.31 9.67 5.10
N TYR A 194 -8.34 8.68 4.23
CA TYR A 194 -9.53 8.24 3.52
C TYR A 194 -9.82 6.79 3.89
N ALA A 195 -11.05 6.52 4.33
CA ALA A 195 -11.60 5.19 4.50
C ALA A 195 -12.50 4.86 3.32
N LEU A 196 -12.20 3.77 2.61
CA LEU A 196 -12.80 3.48 1.31
C LEU A 196 -13.58 2.16 1.38
N GLY A 197 -14.83 2.14 0.91
CA GLY A 197 -15.63 0.94 0.66
C GLY A 197 -15.55 -0.14 1.74
N GLY A 198 -15.21 -1.35 1.34
CA GLY A 198 -15.24 -2.54 2.18
C GLY A 198 -16.57 -3.28 2.06
N ARG A 199 -16.87 -4.10 3.06
CA ARG A 199 -18.18 -4.76 3.19
C ARG A 199 -18.57 -4.87 4.66
N TRP A 200 -19.86 -5.20 4.91
CA TRP A 200 -20.34 -5.57 6.24
C TRP A 200 -21.44 -6.64 6.12
N ALA A 201 -21.43 -7.59 7.07
CA ALA A 201 -22.19 -8.84 6.99
C ALA A 201 -23.66 -8.71 6.54
N ASP A 202 -24.40 -7.73 7.09
CA ASP A 202 -25.82 -7.55 6.81
C ASP A 202 -26.11 -6.51 5.71
N VAL A 203 -25.06 -5.90 5.14
CA VAL A 203 -25.17 -4.79 4.16
C VAL A 203 -24.66 -5.20 2.79
N GLY A 204 -23.65 -6.08 2.75
CA GLY A 204 -22.90 -6.42 1.54
C GLY A 204 -21.74 -5.47 1.30
N GLU A 205 -21.29 -5.38 0.05
CA GLU A 205 -20.21 -4.51 -0.37
C GLU A 205 -20.62 -3.03 -0.34
N LEU A 206 -19.67 -2.18 -0.01
CA LEU A 206 -19.87 -0.75 0.25
C LEU A 206 -19.20 0.13 -0.82
N THR A 207 -19.85 1.26 -1.14
CA THR A 207 -19.24 2.35 -1.95
C THR A 207 -18.84 3.58 -1.13
N PRO A 208 -19.38 3.86 0.08
CA PRO A 208 -19.11 5.07 0.80
C PRO A 208 -17.62 5.29 1.08
N VAL A 209 -17.20 6.53 0.92
CA VAL A 209 -15.87 7.03 1.28
C VAL A 209 -16.03 8.09 2.35
N GLU A 210 -15.20 7.99 3.39
CA GLU A 210 -15.13 8.98 4.46
C GLU A 210 -13.71 9.56 4.51
N VAL A 211 -13.61 10.85 4.74
CA VAL A 211 -12.33 11.56 4.89
C VAL A 211 -12.21 12.09 6.31
N TYR A 212 -11.09 11.76 6.95
CA TYR A 212 -10.74 12.20 8.31
C TYR A 212 -9.85 13.41 8.27
N ASP A 213 -10.21 14.38 9.06
CA ASP A 213 -9.45 15.60 9.28
C ASP A 213 -8.79 15.56 10.66
N LEU A 214 -7.46 15.59 10.67
CA LEU A 214 -6.65 15.43 11.89
C LEU A 214 -6.81 16.59 12.88
N GLU A 215 -7.03 17.80 12.38
CA GLU A 215 -7.12 18.99 13.24
C GLU A 215 -8.43 19.02 14.03
N SER A 216 -9.52 18.61 13.39
CA SER A 216 -10.85 18.64 13.99
C SER A 216 -11.27 17.32 14.65
N ASP A 217 -10.48 16.25 14.50
CA ASP A 217 -10.82 14.88 14.92
C ASP A 217 -12.21 14.47 14.42
N ARG A 218 -12.45 14.56 13.10
CA ARG A 218 -13.76 14.27 12.51
C ARG A 218 -13.67 13.58 11.17
N TRP A 219 -14.59 12.66 10.96
CA TRP A 219 -14.91 12.08 9.66
C TRP A 219 -16.01 12.89 8.95
N THR A 220 -15.84 13.09 7.66
CA THR A 220 -16.86 13.68 6.78
C THR A 220 -17.02 12.84 5.53
N PRO A 221 -18.24 12.74 4.95
CA PRO A 221 -18.46 12.03 3.69
C PRO A 221 -17.64 12.65 2.56
N ALA A 222 -17.08 11.79 1.70
CA ALA A 222 -16.51 12.16 0.40
C ALA A 222 -17.33 11.50 -0.72
N PRO A 223 -17.14 11.87 -2.00
CA PRO A 223 -17.80 11.20 -3.12
C PRO A 223 -17.55 9.71 -3.10
N SER A 224 -18.63 8.91 -3.15
CA SER A 224 -18.57 7.46 -3.11
C SER A 224 -17.93 6.87 -4.37
N MET A 225 -17.29 5.70 -4.24
CA MET A 225 -16.86 4.88 -5.37
C MET A 225 -18.04 4.53 -6.28
N GLN A 226 -17.75 4.22 -7.53
CA GLN A 226 -18.76 3.82 -8.52
C GLN A 226 -19.15 2.35 -8.35
N THR A 227 -18.23 1.50 -7.89
CA THR A 227 -18.44 0.06 -7.70
C THR A 227 -18.27 -0.31 -6.23
N ALA A 228 -19.28 -0.92 -5.65
CA ALA A 228 -19.18 -1.51 -4.30
C ALA A 228 -18.23 -2.70 -4.32
N ARG A 229 -17.31 -2.76 -3.36
CA ARG A 229 -16.27 -3.81 -3.32
C ARG A 229 -15.70 -4.01 -1.93
N GLY A 230 -15.30 -5.26 -1.64
CA GLY A 230 -14.47 -5.65 -0.50
C GLY A 230 -13.16 -6.30 -0.96
N GLY A 231 -12.16 -6.43 -0.08
CA GLY A 231 -10.91 -7.13 -0.38
C GLY A 231 -10.06 -6.53 -1.51
N PHE A 232 -10.13 -5.23 -1.67
CA PHE A 232 -9.41 -4.44 -2.67
C PHE A 232 -8.23 -3.69 -2.06
N ALA A 233 -7.35 -3.15 -2.90
CA ALA A 233 -6.28 -2.27 -2.47
C ALA A 233 -6.57 -0.80 -2.79
N ALA A 234 -5.98 0.11 -2.01
CA ALA A 234 -5.91 1.53 -2.33
C ALA A 234 -4.47 2.04 -2.20
N VAL A 235 -4.06 2.89 -3.13
CA VAL A 235 -2.72 3.48 -3.15
C VAL A 235 -2.78 4.91 -3.67
N THR A 236 -1.92 5.78 -3.15
CA THR A 236 -1.81 7.18 -3.60
C THR A 236 -0.66 7.35 -4.58
N VAL A 237 -0.96 7.96 -5.73
CA VAL A 237 0.04 8.33 -6.75
C VAL A 237 -0.35 9.68 -7.32
N ASP A 238 0.61 10.59 -7.47
CA ASP A 238 0.45 11.90 -8.11
C ASP A 238 -0.78 12.70 -7.66
N GLY A 239 -1.05 12.69 -6.33
CA GLY A 239 -2.15 13.42 -5.73
C GLY A 239 -3.54 12.85 -5.96
N LYS A 240 -3.64 11.59 -6.41
CA LYS A 240 -4.89 10.83 -6.60
C LYS A 240 -4.85 9.53 -5.79
N ILE A 241 -6.03 8.96 -5.52
CA ILE A 241 -6.19 7.66 -4.89
C ILE A 241 -6.65 6.66 -5.95
N TYR A 242 -5.88 5.60 -6.14
CA TYR A 242 -6.19 4.47 -7.01
C TYR A 242 -6.77 3.34 -6.16
N VAL A 243 -7.95 2.86 -6.52
CA VAL A 243 -8.64 1.70 -5.92
C VAL A 243 -8.58 0.55 -6.92
N LEU A 244 -7.97 -0.57 -6.55
CA LEU A 244 -7.62 -1.64 -7.46
C LEU A 244 -8.29 -2.96 -7.06
N GLY A 245 -8.98 -3.59 -8.02
CA GLY A 245 -9.54 -4.93 -7.82
C GLY A 245 -10.61 -5.02 -6.75
N GLY A 246 -10.54 -6.07 -5.96
CA GLY A 246 -11.53 -6.44 -4.96
C GLY A 246 -12.51 -7.51 -5.44
N GLU A 247 -13.49 -7.80 -4.62
CA GLU A 247 -14.53 -8.80 -4.92
C GLU A 247 -15.92 -8.28 -4.62
N VAL A 248 -16.89 -8.89 -5.29
CA VAL A 248 -18.32 -8.78 -5.02
C VAL A 248 -18.83 -10.17 -4.72
N LEU A 249 -19.19 -10.45 -3.47
CA LEU A 249 -19.74 -11.73 -3.02
C LEU A 249 -21.26 -11.78 -3.20
N THR A 250 -21.92 -10.62 -3.09
CA THR A 250 -23.36 -10.52 -3.27
C THR A 250 -23.72 -10.47 -4.75
N GLY A 251 -24.47 -11.46 -5.22
CA GLY A 251 -24.94 -11.52 -6.61
C GLY A 251 -23.95 -12.06 -7.61
N ALA A 252 -23.01 -11.25 -8.10
CA ALA A 252 -22.07 -11.62 -9.16
C ALA A 252 -21.03 -12.67 -8.76
N ASN A 253 -20.65 -12.72 -7.48
CA ASN A 253 -19.61 -13.59 -6.94
C ASN A 253 -18.33 -13.61 -7.80
N GLN A 254 -17.73 -12.44 -7.96
CA GLN A 254 -16.58 -12.25 -8.87
C GLN A 254 -15.49 -11.41 -8.24
N ALA A 255 -14.25 -11.67 -8.66
CA ALA A 255 -13.12 -10.77 -8.46
C ALA A 255 -13.11 -9.70 -9.57
N LEU A 256 -12.82 -8.46 -9.20
CA LEU A 256 -12.89 -7.30 -10.08
C LEU A 256 -11.54 -7.02 -10.75
N LYS A 257 -11.61 -6.59 -12.02
CA LYS A 257 -10.45 -6.03 -12.74
C LYS A 257 -10.39 -4.51 -12.63
N SER A 258 -11.55 -3.88 -12.39
CA SER A 258 -11.68 -2.43 -12.50
C SER A 258 -10.81 -1.69 -11.51
N ILE A 259 -10.22 -0.60 -12.00
CA ILE A 259 -9.54 0.41 -11.21
C ILE A 259 -10.39 1.66 -11.23
N GLU A 260 -10.62 2.24 -10.07
CA GLU A 260 -11.25 3.54 -9.91
C GLU A 260 -10.25 4.53 -9.34
N ILE A 261 -10.21 5.75 -9.88
CA ILE A 261 -9.26 6.79 -9.54
C ILE A 261 -10.01 7.98 -8.99
N PHE A 262 -9.73 8.35 -7.75
CA PHE A 262 -10.29 9.51 -7.09
C PHE A 262 -9.37 10.72 -7.23
N ASP A 263 -9.88 11.81 -7.76
CA ASP A 263 -9.24 13.11 -7.75
C ASP A 263 -9.86 13.97 -6.62
N PRO A 264 -9.19 14.15 -5.49
CA PRO A 264 -9.75 14.93 -4.37
C PRO A 264 -9.84 16.43 -4.64
N GLN A 265 -9.08 16.96 -5.61
CA GLN A 265 -9.17 18.37 -5.99
C GLN A 265 -10.45 18.66 -6.78
N ARG A 266 -10.88 17.70 -7.61
CA ARG A 266 -12.11 17.77 -8.39
C ARG A 266 -13.31 17.18 -7.67
N GLY A 267 -13.08 16.31 -6.69
CA GLY A 267 -14.11 15.53 -6.01
C GLY A 267 -14.80 14.53 -6.93
N THR A 268 -14.07 13.94 -7.89
CA THR A 268 -14.63 13.03 -8.91
C THR A 268 -13.87 11.73 -8.99
N TRP A 269 -14.61 10.69 -9.42
CA TRP A 269 -14.09 9.38 -9.73
C TRP A 269 -14.05 9.14 -11.24
N GLU A 270 -12.99 8.50 -11.74
CA GLU A 270 -12.87 8.02 -13.12
C GLU A 270 -12.37 6.57 -13.13
N PHE A 271 -12.61 5.83 -14.21
CA PHE A 271 -12.01 4.50 -14.37
C PHE A 271 -10.61 4.63 -14.95
N GLY A 272 -9.68 3.84 -14.41
CA GLY A 272 -8.33 3.65 -14.94
C GLY A 272 -8.23 2.40 -15.82
N PRO A 273 -7.01 2.05 -16.27
CA PRO A 273 -6.76 0.81 -17.01
C PRO A 273 -6.98 -0.42 -16.13
N ASP A 274 -7.83 -1.35 -16.58
CA ASP A 274 -8.14 -2.57 -15.84
C ASP A 274 -6.89 -3.37 -15.45
N LEU A 275 -6.92 -4.06 -14.32
CA LEU A 275 -5.95 -5.10 -13.97
C LEU A 275 -5.92 -6.20 -15.07
N PRO A 276 -4.78 -6.86 -15.29
CA PRO A 276 -4.69 -7.98 -16.25
C PRO A 276 -5.69 -9.09 -15.99
N LEU A 277 -6.01 -9.32 -14.69
CA LEU A 277 -7.08 -10.20 -14.29
C LEU A 277 -7.78 -9.67 -13.03
N GLY A 278 -9.01 -10.15 -12.75
CA GLY A 278 -9.71 -9.81 -11.52
C GLY A 278 -8.97 -10.40 -10.32
N LEU A 279 -8.72 -9.58 -9.31
CA LEU A 279 -8.00 -9.98 -8.09
C LEU A 279 -8.67 -9.40 -6.85
N HIS A 280 -8.72 -10.19 -5.77
CA HIS A 280 -9.06 -9.74 -4.42
C HIS A 280 -8.03 -10.20 -3.40
N GLY A 281 -8.07 -9.66 -2.18
CA GLY A 281 -7.11 -10.01 -1.12
C GLY A 281 -5.67 -9.70 -1.51
N LEU A 282 -5.49 -8.63 -2.28
CA LEU A 282 -4.23 -8.14 -2.84
C LEU A 282 -3.81 -6.86 -2.12
N PRO A 283 -2.54 -6.68 -1.76
CA PRO A 283 -2.01 -5.37 -1.47
C PRO A 283 -1.57 -4.66 -2.75
N ALA A 284 -1.61 -3.32 -2.73
CA ALA A 284 -0.96 -2.48 -3.70
C ALA A 284 -0.15 -1.40 -2.99
N VAL A 285 1.01 -1.07 -3.56
CA VAL A 285 1.92 -0.06 -3.02
C VAL A 285 2.45 0.84 -4.12
N ASN A 286 2.90 2.02 -3.75
CA ASN A 286 3.56 2.97 -4.65
C ASN A 286 5.06 3.00 -4.32
N VAL A 287 5.89 2.82 -5.35
CA VAL A 287 7.34 3.07 -5.29
C VAL A 287 7.70 3.98 -6.46
N ASP A 288 8.15 5.19 -6.18
CA ASP A 288 8.57 6.19 -7.16
C ASP A 288 7.56 6.44 -8.30
N GLY A 289 6.27 6.55 -7.96
CA GLY A 289 5.20 6.79 -8.91
C GLY A 289 4.80 5.56 -9.74
N VAL A 290 5.29 4.37 -9.38
CA VAL A 290 4.87 3.09 -9.96
C VAL A 290 3.99 2.35 -8.95
N ILE A 291 2.84 1.90 -9.40
CA ILE A 291 1.95 1.04 -8.63
C ILE A 291 2.40 -0.41 -8.79
N TYR A 292 2.61 -1.09 -7.67
CA TYR A 292 2.89 -2.52 -7.62
C TYR A 292 1.71 -3.25 -6.97
N VAL A 293 1.25 -4.34 -7.58
CA VAL A 293 0.20 -5.22 -7.09
C VAL A 293 0.80 -6.60 -6.85
N LEU A 294 0.59 -7.18 -5.65
CA LEU A 294 1.30 -8.37 -5.22
C LEU A 294 0.33 -9.45 -4.71
N GLY A 295 0.34 -10.62 -5.37
CA GLY A 295 -0.52 -11.75 -4.98
C GLY A 295 -2.00 -11.51 -5.25
N GLY A 296 -2.84 -11.96 -4.33
CA GLY A 296 -4.28 -11.95 -4.50
C GLY A 296 -4.83 -13.23 -5.11
N ALA A 297 -6.15 -13.38 -5.13
CA ALA A 297 -6.86 -14.50 -5.70
C ALA A 297 -7.78 -14.05 -6.84
N ASP A 298 -7.88 -14.89 -7.88
CA ASP A 298 -8.59 -14.57 -9.13
C ASP A 298 -10.10 -14.92 -9.10
N ARG A 299 -10.57 -15.46 -7.99
CA ARG A 299 -11.98 -15.81 -7.77
C ARG A 299 -12.41 -15.38 -6.38
N ALA A 300 -13.58 -14.78 -6.29
CA ALA A 300 -14.15 -14.34 -5.03
C ALA A 300 -14.16 -15.48 -3.98
N GLY A 301 -13.72 -15.17 -2.76
CA GLY A 301 -13.60 -16.11 -1.65
C GLY A 301 -12.55 -17.22 -1.82
N ALA A 302 -11.67 -17.13 -2.84
CA ALA A 302 -10.64 -18.13 -3.10
C ALA A 302 -9.30 -17.77 -2.44
N ILE A 303 -8.46 -18.80 -2.25
CA ILE A 303 -7.04 -18.66 -1.90
C ILE A 303 -6.23 -18.61 -3.20
N SER A 304 -5.26 -17.69 -3.31
CA SER A 304 -4.36 -17.63 -4.45
C SER A 304 -3.44 -18.86 -4.47
N ASN A 305 -3.21 -19.37 -5.67
CA ASN A 305 -2.21 -20.40 -5.95
C ASN A 305 -1.14 -19.91 -6.95
N GLN A 306 -1.07 -18.60 -7.20
CA GLN A 306 -0.13 -17.97 -8.12
C GLN A 306 0.55 -16.77 -7.43
N GLY A 307 1.85 -16.68 -7.56
CA GLY A 307 2.64 -15.56 -7.04
C GLY A 307 2.64 -14.39 -8.02
N LEU A 308 1.47 -13.82 -8.31
CA LEU A 308 1.34 -12.74 -9.28
C LEU A 308 1.92 -11.43 -8.77
N VAL A 309 2.68 -10.76 -9.61
CA VAL A 309 3.19 -9.40 -9.39
C VAL A 309 3.04 -8.61 -10.67
N PHE A 310 2.38 -7.48 -10.56
CA PHE A 310 2.20 -6.55 -11.68
C PHE A 310 2.62 -5.15 -11.28
N SER A 311 3.14 -4.39 -12.25
CA SER A 311 3.40 -2.97 -12.07
C SER A 311 2.72 -2.12 -13.13
N LEU A 312 2.32 -0.93 -12.76
CA LEU A 312 1.75 0.10 -13.63
C LEU A 312 2.41 1.45 -13.32
N ARG A 313 2.85 2.15 -14.34
CA ARG A 313 3.21 3.56 -14.23
C ARG A 313 2.08 4.39 -14.84
N PRO A 314 1.20 5.00 -14.01
CA PRO A 314 0.06 5.78 -14.48
C PRO A 314 0.44 7.15 -15.06
#